data_09c16c76b30f4b568e766d8e8f7cbe20
#
_entry.id   09c16c76b30f4b568e766d8e8f7cbe20
#
_cell.length_a   1.000
_cell.length_b   1.000
_cell.length_c   1.000
_cell.angle_alpha   90.00
_cell.angle_beta   90.00
_cell.angle_gamma   90.00
#
_symmetry.space_group_name_H-M   'P 1'
#
loop_
_entity.id
_entity.type
_entity.pdbx_description
1 polymer ?
#
loop_
_entity_poly.entity_id
_entity_poly.type
_entity_poly.pdbx_seq_one_letter_code
_entity_poly.pdbx_strand_id
1 'polypeptide(L)'
;MIKIIAFSDPHGQLPVITEPFDLMLIGGDVCPAHNHYNAYQREWLSSVFVKWVQELPFSGSDSKVIFIGGNHDFYLNDEPNPNKGDYSSIYTDILKPCGGRLVYLEDDEYVFEKESSDGKIESLKIYGTPWCNIFGRWAFMCEDKKLEQLYDFIPEGLDILLTHDAPAIQGHGKIMLGPWAGKDAGNKVLAKAIKQKEPRYVFSGHIHSASHTLTKVYRKNTFIRCVSLLDEEYYPLYAPYIFEIEGHIN
;
A
#
# COMPACT_ATOMS: atom_id res chain seq x y z
N MET A 1 10.87 18.96 -1.66
CA MET A 1 9.70 18.22 -2.24
C MET A 1 10.10 16.79 -2.55
N ILE A 2 9.26 15.84 -2.18
CA ILE A 2 9.43 14.40 -2.40
C ILE A 2 8.43 13.96 -3.48
N LYS A 3 8.92 13.43 -4.61
CA LYS A 3 8.08 12.91 -5.70
C LYS A 3 7.68 11.47 -5.39
N ILE A 4 6.37 11.23 -5.31
CA ILE A 4 5.80 9.95 -4.91
C ILE A 4 4.98 9.37 -6.07
N ILE A 5 5.11 8.05 -6.25
CA ILE A 5 4.24 7.24 -7.10
C ILE A 5 3.47 6.28 -6.20
N ALA A 6 2.14 6.28 -6.27
CA ALA A 6 1.31 5.37 -5.49
C ALA A 6 0.39 4.56 -6.40
N PHE A 7 0.32 3.26 -6.16
CA PHE A 7 -0.65 2.36 -6.78
C PHE A 7 -0.94 1.14 -5.90
N SER A 8 -1.98 0.40 -6.24
CA SER A 8 -2.41 -0.84 -5.59
C SER A 8 -3.00 -1.81 -6.60
N ASP A 9 -3.21 -3.03 -6.20
CA ASP A 9 -3.93 -4.07 -6.95
C ASP A 9 -3.39 -4.29 -8.38
N PRO A 10 -2.07 -4.42 -8.57
CA PRO A 10 -1.54 -4.77 -9.88
C PRO A 10 -1.84 -6.22 -10.28
N HIS A 11 -2.12 -7.11 -9.33
CA HIS A 11 -2.41 -8.53 -9.57
C HIS A 11 -1.47 -9.18 -10.59
N GLY A 12 -0.17 -8.89 -10.44
CA GLY A 12 0.88 -9.38 -11.32
C GLY A 12 1.08 -8.54 -12.59
N GLN A 13 0.25 -7.55 -12.86
CA GLN A 13 0.36 -6.64 -14.01
C GLN A 13 1.13 -5.38 -13.60
N LEU A 14 2.45 -5.53 -13.41
CA LEU A 14 3.31 -4.44 -12.94
C LEU A 14 3.36 -3.30 -13.96
N PRO A 15 3.14 -2.04 -13.53
CA PRO A 15 3.12 -0.90 -14.45
C PRO A 15 4.52 -0.56 -14.97
N VAL A 16 4.59 -0.01 -16.19
CA VAL A 16 5.82 0.56 -16.73
C VAL A 16 6.02 1.94 -16.12
N ILE A 17 7.12 2.12 -15.38
CA ILE A 17 7.50 3.38 -14.75
C ILE A 17 8.69 3.97 -15.51
N THR A 18 8.51 5.12 -16.13
CA THR A 18 9.53 5.78 -16.94
C THR A 18 10.11 7.05 -16.29
N GLU A 19 9.37 7.62 -15.33
CA GLU A 19 9.80 8.85 -14.66
C GLU A 19 10.54 8.54 -13.35
N PRO A 20 11.68 9.21 -13.09
CA PRO A 20 12.35 9.10 -11.79
C PRO A 20 11.45 9.52 -10.63
N PHE A 21 11.56 8.82 -9.51
CA PHE A 21 10.80 9.06 -8.29
C PHE A 21 11.67 8.91 -7.03
N ASP A 22 11.24 9.51 -5.94
CA ASP A 22 11.89 9.38 -4.64
C ASP A 22 11.29 8.24 -3.81
N LEU A 23 9.96 8.12 -3.84
CA LEU A 23 9.22 7.13 -3.07
C LEU A 23 8.14 6.48 -3.93
N MET A 24 8.03 5.16 -3.87
CA MET A 24 6.92 4.42 -4.44
C MET A 24 6.15 3.70 -3.34
N LEU A 25 4.82 3.76 -3.40
CA LEU A 25 3.90 3.12 -2.45
C LEU A 25 3.03 2.11 -3.20
N ILE A 26 3.04 0.84 -2.74
CA ILE A 26 2.25 -0.24 -3.34
C ILE A 26 1.28 -0.79 -2.29
N GLY A 27 -0.01 -0.59 -2.50
CA GLY A 27 -1.09 -0.83 -1.55
C GLY A 27 -1.63 -2.26 -1.48
N GLY A 28 -0.81 -3.26 -1.82
CA GLY A 28 -1.18 -4.69 -1.72
C GLY A 28 -1.73 -5.29 -3.00
N ASP A 29 -2.12 -6.56 -2.92
CA ASP A 29 -2.55 -7.42 -4.03
C ASP A 29 -1.53 -7.42 -5.18
N VAL A 30 -0.26 -7.61 -4.80
CA VAL A 30 0.88 -7.56 -5.71
C VAL A 30 0.95 -8.81 -6.58
N CYS A 31 0.66 -9.98 -5.99
CA CYS A 31 0.77 -11.27 -6.64
C CYS A 31 -0.31 -11.47 -7.73
N PRO A 32 0.00 -12.29 -8.77
CA PRO A 32 -0.98 -12.63 -9.80
C PRO A 32 -2.26 -13.26 -9.26
N ALA A 33 -3.43 -12.72 -9.62
CA ALA A 33 -4.74 -13.15 -9.12
C ALA A 33 -5.15 -14.57 -9.52
N HIS A 34 -4.51 -15.16 -10.55
CA HIS A 34 -4.88 -16.48 -11.07
C HIS A 34 -4.29 -17.66 -10.30
N ASN A 35 -3.35 -17.43 -9.37
CA ASN A 35 -2.70 -18.51 -8.63
C ASN A 35 -2.33 -18.06 -7.20
N HIS A 36 -2.96 -18.69 -6.21
CA HIS A 36 -2.81 -18.37 -4.79
C HIS A 36 -1.93 -19.39 -4.02
N TYR A 37 -1.25 -20.32 -4.71
CA TYR A 37 -0.31 -21.21 -4.04
C TYR A 37 0.95 -20.48 -3.58
N ASN A 38 1.30 -20.61 -2.31
CA ASN A 38 2.46 -19.94 -1.71
C ASN A 38 3.76 -20.16 -2.49
N ALA A 39 4.01 -21.39 -2.97
CA ALA A 39 5.20 -21.68 -3.77
C ALA A 39 5.26 -20.88 -5.08
N TYR A 40 4.11 -20.72 -5.76
CA TYR A 40 4.02 -19.92 -6.97
C TYR A 40 4.22 -18.43 -6.67
N GLN A 41 3.56 -17.90 -5.64
CA GLN A 41 3.67 -16.49 -5.26
C GLN A 41 5.09 -16.15 -4.81
N ARG A 42 5.73 -17.03 -4.03
CA ARG A 42 7.14 -16.89 -3.64
C ARG A 42 8.05 -16.80 -4.86
N GLU A 43 7.92 -17.73 -5.81
CA GLU A 43 8.72 -17.73 -7.04
C GLU A 43 8.49 -16.46 -7.85
N TRP A 44 7.24 -16.05 -8.02
CA TRP A 44 6.90 -14.84 -8.76
C TRP A 44 7.46 -13.58 -8.10
N LEU A 45 7.30 -13.44 -6.77
CA LEU A 45 7.83 -12.30 -6.01
C LEU A 45 9.35 -12.24 -6.06
N SER A 46 10.03 -13.37 -5.86
CA SER A 46 11.51 -13.44 -5.83
C SER A 46 12.17 -13.30 -7.20
N SER A 47 11.46 -13.56 -8.28
CA SER A 47 11.99 -13.48 -9.66
C SER A 47 11.44 -12.27 -10.42
N VAL A 48 10.12 -12.20 -10.64
CA VAL A 48 9.50 -11.18 -11.48
C VAL A 48 9.42 -9.83 -10.77
N PHE A 49 8.86 -9.81 -9.54
CA PHE A 49 8.69 -8.57 -8.79
C PHE A 49 10.04 -7.97 -8.36
N VAL A 50 10.94 -8.78 -7.82
CA VAL A 50 12.29 -8.32 -7.46
C VAL A 50 13.03 -7.74 -8.67
N LYS A 51 13.00 -8.42 -9.81
CA LYS A 51 13.63 -7.91 -11.04
C LYS A 51 13.01 -6.59 -11.46
N TRP A 52 11.68 -6.48 -11.46
CA TRP A 52 10.99 -5.24 -11.78
C TRP A 52 11.42 -4.10 -10.85
N VAL A 53 11.51 -4.33 -9.53
CA VAL A 53 11.99 -3.32 -8.57
C VAL A 53 13.42 -2.90 -8.88
N GLN A 54 14.31 -3.84 -9.22
CA GLN A 54 15.72 -3.54 -9.54
C GLN A 54 15.88 -2.68 -10.79
N GLU A 55 14.93 -2.74 -11.74
CA GLU A 55 14.94 -2.01 -13.01
C GLU A 55 14.24 -0.64 -12.92
N LEU A 56 13.67 -0.25 -11.77
CA LEU A 56 12.96 1.01 -11.59
C LEU A 56 13.88 2.24 -11.70
N PRO A 57 13.37 3.36 -12.26
CA PRO A 57 14.13 4.60 -12.42
C PRO A 57 14.16 5.42 -11.11
N PHE A 58 14.92 4.95 -10.13
CA PHE A 58 15.14 5.67 -8.87
C PHE A 58 15.81 7.02 -9.10
N SER A 59 15.35 8.08 -8.41
CA SER A 59 15.93 9.43 -8.54
C SER A 59 17.28 9.57 -7.81
N GLY A 60 17.51 8.80 -6.75
CA GLY A 60 18.71 8.88 -5.91
C GLY A 60 18.97 7.64 -5.07
N SER A 61 20.01 7.69 -4.24
CA SER A 61 20.40 6.61 -3.31
C SER A 61 19.34 6.36 -2.25
N ASP A 62 18.61 7.39 -1.85
CA ASP A 62 17.64 7.34 -0.76
C ASP A 62 16.27 6.85 -1.20
N SER A 63 16.02 6.82 -2.54
CA SER A 63 14.74 6.40 -3.10
C SER A 63 14.36 4.98 -2.68
N LYS A 64 13.07 4.77 -2.37
CA LYS A 64 12.51 3.51 -1.86
C LYS A 64 11.24 3.11 -2.58
N VAL A 65 11.00 1.81 -2.56
CA VAL A 65 9.69 1.19 -2.80
C VAL A 65 9.20 0.63 -1.47
N ILE A 66 8.04 1.07 -1.02
CA ILE A 66 7.36 0.55 0.17
C ILE A 66 6.12 -0.20 -0.30
N PHE A 67 5.94 -1.44 0.15
CA PHE A 67 4.77 -2.22 -0.19
C PHE A 67 4.17 -2.90 1.03
N ILE A 68 2.90 -3.21 0.95
CA ILE A 68 2.14 -4.01 1.90
C ILE A 68 1.56 -5.23 1.20
N GLY A 69 1.08 -6.21 1.95
CA GLY A 69 0.25 -7.28 1.41
C GLY A 69 -1.19 -6.84 1.14
N GLY A 70 -1.93 -7.67 0.40
CA GLY A 70 -3.36 -7.58 0.20
C GLY A 70 -4.02 -8.95 0.30
N ASN A 71 -5.35 -9.02 0.07
CA ASN A 71 -6.07 -10.26 0.29
C ASN A 71 -5.73 -11.37 -0.72
N HIS A 72 -5.11 -11.06 -1.85
CA HIS A 72 -4.61 -12.06 -2.79
C HIS A 72 -3.16 -12.49 -2.51
N ASP A 73 -2.45 -11.91 -1.54
CA ASP A 73 -1.05 -12.16 -1.24
C ASP A 73 -0.87 -13.22 -0.13
N PHE A 74 -1.29 -14.47 -0.39
CA PHE A 74 -1.30 -15.57 0.58
C PHE A 74 0.10 -15.88 1.13
N TYR A 75 1.11 -15.88 0.26
CA TYR A 75 2.48 -16.12 0.70
C TYR A 75 2.94 -15.07 1.72
N LEU A 76 2.62 -13.80 1.51
CA LEU A 76 2.98 -12.74 2.46
C LEU A 76 2.25 -12.88 3.81
N ASN A 77 0.98 -13.35 3.79
CA ASN A 77 0.21 -13.60 5.00
C ASN A 77 0.70 -14.81 5.81
N ASP A 78 1.17 -15.86 5.12
CA ASP A 78 1.54 -17.13 5.73
C ASP A 78 2.99 -17.16 6.23
N GLU A 79 3.85 -16.28 5.71
CA GLU A 79 5.25 -16.18 6.12
C GLU A 79 5.42 -15.24 7.32
N PRO A 80 6.41 -15.49 8.19
CA PRO A 80 6.72 -14.58 9.29
C PRO A 80 7.06 -13.17 8.79
N ASN A 81 6.47 -12.16 9.43
CA ASN A 81 6.78 -10.76 9.14
C ASN A 81 8.28 -10.49 9.33
N PRO A 82 9.01 -10.03 8.30
CA PRO A 82 10.45 -9.81 8.35
C PRO A 82 10.90 -8.77 9.38
N ASN A 83 10.00 -7.88 9.80
CA ASN A 83 10.28 -6.82 10.78
C ASN A 83 10.08 -7.31 12.23
N LYS A 84 9.49 -8.49 12.43
CA LYS A 84 9.14 -9.05 13.75
C LYS A 84 9.82 -10.39 14.08
N GLY A 85 10.68 -10.93 13.18
CA GLY A 85 11.32 -12.24 13.40
C GLY A 85 12.59 -12.46 12.61
N ASP A 86 13.47 -13.33 13.16
CA ASP A 86 14.86 -13.49 12.71
C ASP A 86 15.05 -14.24 11.39
N TYR A 87 14.05 -14.95 10.86
CA TYR A 87 14.18 -15.75 9.63
C TYR A 87 12.89 -15.73 8.81
N SER A 88 12.69 -14.65 8.05
CA SER A 88 11.62 -14.61 7.05
C SER A 88 12.18 -14.84 5.65
N SER A 89 11.53 -15.72 4.90
CA SER A 89 11.85 -15.91 3.48
C SER A 89 11.48 -14.66 2.66
N ILE A 90 10.56 -13.83 3.13
CA ILE A 90 10.29 -12.48 2.57
C ILE A 90 11.58 -11.65 2.58
N TYR A 91 12.31 -11.65 3.72
CA TYR A 91 13.56 -10.91 3.79
C TYR A 91 14.62 -11.47 2.85
N THR A 92 14.86 -12.79 2.92
CA THR A 92 15.97 -13.41 2.18
C THR A 92 15.76 -13.41 0.67
N ASP A 93 14.55 -13.66 0.22
CA ASP A 93 14.23 -13.92 -1.18
C ASP A 93 13.70 -12.69 -1.92
N ILE A 94 13.15 -11.70 -1.19
CA ILE A 94 12.49 -10.54 -1.79
C ILE A 94 13.19 -9.24 -1.41
N LEU A 95 13.36 -8.94 -0.11
CA LEU A 95 13.88 -7.64 0.31
C LEU A 95 15.39 -7.51 0.10
N LYS A 96 16.17 -8.51 0.56
CA LYS A 96 17.63 -8.51 0.50
C LYS A 96 18.17 -8.36 -0.93
N PRO A 97 17.63 -9.03 -1.97
CA PRO A 97 18.09 -8.86 -3.35
C PRO A 97 17.92 -7.43 -3.90
N CYS A 98 17.00 -6.65 -3.33
CA CYS A 98 16.77 -5.25 -3.72
C CYS A 98 17.72 -4.25 -3.04
N GLY A 99 18.73 -4.71 -2.28
CA GLY A 99 19.80 -3.87 -1.74
C GLY A 99 19.34 -2.71 -0.85
N GLY A 100 18.25 -2.91 -0.06
CA GLY A 100 17.67 -1.89 0.80
C GLY A 100 16.75 -0.87 0.08
N ARG A 101 16.46 -1.09 -1.21
CA ARG A 101 15.51 -0.27 -1.99
C ARG A 101 14.06 -0.64 -1.74
N LEU A 102 13.80 -1.89 -1.34
CA LEU A 102 12.45 -2.43 -1.11
C LEU A 102 12.21 -2.61 0.38
N VAL A 103 11.07 -2.11 0.85
CA VAL A 103 10.61 -2.19 2.24
C VAL A 103 9.23 -2.82 2.27
N TYR A 104 9.02 -3.83 3.12
CA TYR A 104 7.73 -4.43 3.39
C TYR A 104 7.19 -3.93 4.73
N LEU A 105 5.92 -3.51 4.75
CA LEU A 105 5.24 -3.11 5.97
C LEU A 105 4.02 -4.00 6.22
N GLU A 106 3.91 -4.45 7.47
CA GLU A 106 2.77 -5.19 8.00
C GLU A 106 2.54 -4.74 9.44
N ASP A 107 1.59 -3.83 9.63
CA ASP A 107 1.33 -3.14 10.89
C ASP A 107 2.60 -2.52 11.46
N ASP A 108 3.31 -1.78 10.63
CA ASP A 108 4.61 -1.20 10.98
C ASP A 108 4.78 0.21 10.40
N GLU A 109 5.67 0.99 11.04
CA GLU A 109 6.02 2.35 10.65
C GLU A 109 7.37 2.36 9.91
N TYR A 110 7.48 3.21 8.91
CA TYR A 110 8.72 3.55 8.24
C TYR A 110 8.89 5.06 8.13
N VAL A 111 10.05 5.56 8.52
CA VAL A 111 10.44 6.96 8.29
C VAL A 111 11.27 7.01 7.01
N PHE A 112 10.67 7.56 5.96
CA PHE A 112 11.39 7.86 4.72
C PHE A 112 12.14 9.17 4.89
N GLU A 113 13.44 9.18 4.53
CA GLU A 113 14.30 10.36 4.58
C GLU A 113 14.92 10.59 3.21
N LYS A 114 14.98 11.86 2.81
CA LYS A 114 15.62 12.32 1.58
C LYS A 114 16.49 13.54 1.88
N GLU A 115 17.75 13.47 1.48
CA GLU A 115 18.61 14.64 1.49
C GLU A 115 18.30 15.54 0.28
N SER A 116 18.00 16.80 0.54
CA SER A 116 17.79 17.82 -0.47
C SER A 116 19.13 18.41 -0.95
N SER A 117 19.12 19.12 -2.08
CA SER A 117 20.33 19.71 -2.67
C SER A 117 21.01 20.77 -1.80
N ASP A 118 20.33 21.31 -0.79
CA ASP A 118 20.88 22.24 0.22
C ASP A 118 21.33 21.55 1.51
N GLY A 119 21.38 20.20 1.52
CA GLY A 119 21.86 19.39 2.63
C GLY A 119 20.86 19.20 3.77
N LYS A 120 19.61 19.61 3.60
CA LYS A 120 18.57 19.37 4.60
C LYS A 120 17.93 18.00 4.40
N ILE A 121 17.53 17.37 5.49
CA ILE A 121 16.81 16.11 5.46
C ILE A 121 15.30 16.41 5.49
N GLU A 122 14.61 16.04 4.43
CA GLU A 122 13.15 15.98 4.39
C GLU A 122 12.69 14.57 4.81
N SER A 123 11.76 14.45 5.76
CA SER A 123 11.26 13.16 6.23
C SER A 123 9.74 13.02 6.10
N LEU A 124 9.27 11.78 5.91
CA LEU A 124 7.86 11.39 5.90
C LEU A 124 7.66 10.17 6.80
N LYS A 125 6.65 10.21 7.66
CA LYS A 125 6.22 9.08 8.48
C LYS A 125 5.13 8.30 7.75
N ILE A 126 5.38 7.02 7.51
CA ILE A 126 4.51 6.12 6.74
C ILE A 126 4.17 4.93 7.61
N TYR A 127 2.90 4.54 7.64
CA TYR A 127 2.46 3.30 8.27
C TYR A 127 1.75 2.44 7.23
N GLY A 128 2.05 1.12 7.21
CA GLY A 128 1.47 0.16 6.30
C GLY A 128 0.67 -0.92 7.01
N THR A 129 -0.57 -1.20 6.56
CA THR A 129 -1.42 -2.26 7.10
C THR A 129 -2.16 -2.99 5.98
N PRO A 130 -2.05 -4.35 5.90
CA PRO A 130 -2.66 -5.14 4.83
C PRO A 130 -4.10 -5.59 5.12
N TRP A 131 -4.59 -5.46 6.33
CA TRP A 131 -5.78 -6.13 6.83
C TRP A 131 -7.09 -5.61 6.26
N CYS A 132 -7.98 -6.59 5.92
CA CYS A 132 -9.32 -6.35 5.40
C CYS A 132 -10.40 -6.96 6.30
N ASN A 133 -11.65 -6.48 6.18
CA ASN A 133 -12.79 -7.18 6.76
C ASN A 133 -13.07 -8.50 6.04
N ILE A 134 -13.71 -9.42 6.76
CA ILE A 134 -14.05 -10.73 6.22
C ILE A 134 -15.17 -10.62 5.19
N PHE A 135 -14.92 -11.08 3.99
CA PHE A 135 -15.95 -11.32 2.95
C PHE A 135 -15.76 -12.67 2.25
N GLY A 136 -14.77 -13.48 2.65
CA GLY A 136 -14.45 -14.79 2.11
C GLY A 136 -13.39 -15.51 2.91
N ARG A 137 -12.56 -16.30 2.22
CA ARG A 137 -11.39 -16.99 2.78
C ARG A 137 -10.13 -16.53 2.04
N TRP A 138 -9.74 -15.29 2.26
CA TRP A 138 -8.60 -14.66 1.63
C TRP A 138 -7.51 -14.37 2.66
N ALA A 139 -6.33 -14.01 2.19
CA ALA A 139 -5.24 -13.57 3.05
C ALA A 139 -5.61 -12.26 3.78
N PHE A 140 -4.92 -11.94 4.85
CA PHE A 140 -5.05 -10.70 5.63
C PHE A 140 -6.49 -10.30 5.99
N MET A 141 -7.37 -11.29 6.25
CA MET A 141 -8.73 -11.03 6.70
C MET A 141 -8.91 -11.36 8.17
N CYS A 142 -9.60 -10.49 8.88
CA CYS A 142 -10.01 -10.77 10.24
C CYS A 142 -11.32 -10.05 10.63
N GLU A 143 -11.90 -10.48 11.75
CA GLU A 143 -13.13 -9.90 12.29
C GLU A 143 -12.91 -8.48 12.83
N ASP A 144 -13.97 -7.68 12.88
CA ASP A 144 -13.96 -6.27 13.32
C ASP A 144 -13.24 -6.07 14.65
N LYS A 145 -13.45 -6.97 15.64
CA LYS A 145 -12.78 -6.89 16.95
C LYS A 145 -11.25 -7.00 16.84
N LYS A 146 -10.76 -7.83 15.92
CA LYS A 146 -9.32 -7.96 15.67
C LYS A 146 -8.80 -6.76 14.87
N LEU A 147 -9.57 -6.29 13.90
CA LEU A 147 -9.26 -5.06 13.14
C LEU A 147 -9.15 -3.84 14.07
N GLU A 148 -10.06 -3.68 15.05
CA GLU A 148 -9.97 -2.62 16.05
C GLU A 148 -8.62 -2.67 16.80
N GLN A 149 -8.19 -3.86 17.24
CA GLN A 149 -6.90 -4.03 17.90
C GLN A 149 -5.70 -3.68 17.01
N LEU A 150 -5.73 -4.10 15.74
CA LEU A 150 -4.66 -3.84 14.77
C LEU A 150 -4.58 -2.35 14.43
N TYR A 151 -5.70 -1.73 14.16
CA TYR A 151 -5.74 -0.31 13.80
C TYR A 151 -5.49 0.63 14.98
N ASP A 152 -5.61 0.16 16.24
CA ASP A 152 -5.17 0.92 17.41
C ASP A 152 -3.65 1.16 17.41
N PHE A 153 -2.87 0.28 16.78
CA PHE A 153 -1.42 0.45 16.61
C PHE A 153 -1.04 1.54 15.60
N ILE A 154 -1.97 1.97 14.73
CA ILE A 154 -1.70 3.08 13.81
C ILE A 154 -1.29 4.31 14.62
N PRO A 155 -0.07 4.86 14.42
CA PRO A 155 0.38 6.00 15.21
C PRO A 155 -0.34 7.29 14.81
N GLU A 156 -0.27 8.28 15.69
CA GLU A 156 -0.69 9.65 15.39
C GLU A 156 0.42 10.41 14.65
N GLY A 157 0.05 11.47 13.94
CA GLY A 157 1.00 12.34 13.24
C GLY A 157 1.65 11.70 12.02
N LEU A 158 0.96 10.75 11.38
CA LEU A 158 1.40 10.16 10.12
C LEU A 158 1.25 11.13 8.95
N ASP A 159 2.23 11.14 8.07
CA ASP A 159 2.09 11.75 6.75
C ASP A 159 1.28 10.86 5.81
N ILE A 160 1.57 9.55 5.82
CA ILE A 160 0.94 8.59 4.91
C ILE A 160 0.50 7.34 5.68
N LEU A 161 -0.78 7.00 5.55
CA LEU A 161 -1.32 5.70 5.89
C LEU A 161 -1.58 4.92 4.59
N LEU A 162 -0.84 3.83 4.41
CA LEU A 162 -1.00 2.90 3.30
C LEU A 162 -1.82 1.71 3.78
N THR A 163 -3.03 1.53 3.25
CA THR A 163 -3.92 0.42 3.61
C THR A 163 -4.28 -0.38 2.38
N HIS A 164 -4.43 -1.70 2.53
CA HIS A 164 -5.00 -2.44 1.42
C HIS A 164 -6.51 -2.20 1.35
N ASP A 165 -7.22 -2.34 2.48
CA ASP A 165 -8.68 -2.16 2.51
C ASP A 165 -9.11 -0.70 2.28
N ALA A 166 -10.28 -0.55 1.68
CA ALA A 166 -10.89 0.73 1.39
C ALA A 166 -11.75 1.21 2.58
N PRO A 167 -11.57 2.44 3.09
CA PRO A 167 -12.36 2.91 4.23
C PRO A 167 -13.80 3.30 3.83
N ALA A 168 -14.76 3.05 4.72
CA ALA A 168 -16.15 3.48 4.56
C ALA A 168 -16.30 5.00 4.78
N ILE A 169 -15.68 5.80 3.92
CA ILE A 169 -15.65 7.27 4.03
C ILE A 169 -16.03 7.90 2.68
N GLN A 170 -17.11 8.66 2.63
CA GLN A 170 -17.49 9.55 1.51
C GLN A 170 -17.38 8.90 0.11
N GLY A 171 -17.77 7.64 -0.02
CA GLY A 171 -17.73 6.88 -1.28
C GLY A 171 -16.42 6.17 -1.59
N HIS A 172 -15.38 6.33 -0.76
CA HIS A 172 -14.12 5.58 -0.93
C HIS A 172 -14.24 4.09 -0.65
N GLY A 173 -15.31 3.64 0.02
CA GLY A 173 -15.67 2.23 0.18
C GLY A 173 -16.74 1.75 -0.79
N LYS A 174 -17.10 2.54 -1.80
CA LYS A 174 -18.19 2.21 -2.73
C LYS A 174 -17.66 1.63 -4.03
N ILE A 175 -18.20 0.47 -4.41
CA ILE A 175 -17.95 -0.13 -5.72
C ILE A 175 -18.68 0.70 -6.78
N MET A 176 -17.95 1.24 -7.75
CA MET A 176 -18.52 2.14 -8.76
C MET A 176 -18.77 1.46 -10.09
N LEU A 177 -18.11 0.34 -10.38
CA LEU A 177 -18.20 -0.40 -11.65
C LEU A 177 -18.54 -1.86 -11.41
N GLY A 178 -18.91 -2.57 -12.50
CA GLY A 178 -19.17 -4.00 -12.49
C GLY A 178 -20.53 -4.41 -11.89
N PRO A 179 -20.75 -5.71 -11.64
CA PRO A 179 -22.03 -6.27 -11.19
C PRO A 179 -22.47 -5.79 -9.80
N TRP A 180 -21.55 -5.32 -8.98
CA TRP A 180 -21.81 -4.84 -7.62
C TRP A 180 -21.83 -3.31 -7.51
N ALA A 181 -21.88 -2.60 -8.63
CA ALA A 181 -21.89 -1.13 -8.65
C ALA A 181 -22.99 -0.56 -7.75
N GLY A 182 -22.64 0.43 -6.95
CA GLY A 182 -23.51 1.06 -5.97
C GLY A 182 -23.45 0.46 -4.56
N LYS A 183 -22.90 -0.76 -4.38
CA LYS A 183 -22.73 -1.37 -3.06
C LYS A 183 -21.61 -0.63 -2.30
N ASP A 184 -21.88 -0.29 -1.05
CA ASP A 184 -20.87 0.15 -0.09
C ASP A 184 -20.28 -1.10 0.60
N ALA A 185 -19.01 -1.36 0.36
CA ALA A 185 -18.26 -2.48 0.93
C ALA A 185 -17.08 -2.00 1.80
N GLY A 186 -17.00 -0.68 2.04
CA GLY A 186 -15.91 -0.07 2.79
C GLY A 186 -15.82 -0.51 4.25
N ASN A 187 -14.61 -0.51 4.75
CA ASN A 187 -14.27 -0.89 6.11
C ASN A 187 -14.62 0.24 7.10
N LYS A 188 -15.59 -0.02 7.99
CA LYS A 188 -16.05 0.95 8.99
C LYS A 188 -15.07 1.10 10.16
N VAL A 189 -14.36 0.02 10.51
CA VAL A 189 -13.35 0.02 11.57
C VAL A 189 -12.16 0.87 11.14
N LEU A 190 -11.68 0.69 9.90
CA LEU A 190 -10.65 1.53 9.30
C LEU A 190 -11.08 3.00 9.24
N ALA A 191 -12.33 3.27 8.83
CA ALA A 191 -12.88 4.62 8.80
C ALA A 191 -12.85 5.30 10.19
N LYS A 192 -13.16 4.56 11.25
CA LYS A 192 -13.08 5.02 12.65
C LYS A 192 -11.63 5.34 13.03
N ALA A 193 -10.68 4.45 12.70
CA ALA A 193 -9.26 4.65 12.99
C ALA A 193 -8.71 5.88 12.25
N ILE A 194 -8.98 6.04 10.96
CA ILE A 194 -8.57 7.22 10.18
C ILE A 194 -9.11 8.52 10.82
N LYS A 195 -10.37 8.51 11.27
CA LYS A 195 -10.96 9.68 11.94
C LYS A 195 -10.29 10.02 13.27
N GLN A 196 -9.79 9.02 14.00
CA GLN A 196 -9.12 9.20 15.28
C GLN A 196 -7.66 9.62 15.13
N LYS A 197 -6.93 8.97 14.21
CA LYS A 197 -5.48 9.13 14.02
C LYS A 197 -5.10 10.28 13.08
N GLU A 198 -6.02 10.69 12.20
CA GLU A 198 -5.90 11.86 11.33
C GLU A 198 -4.63 11.90 10.47
N PRO A 199 -4.27 10.81 9.77
CA PRO A 199 -3.12 10.83 8.87
C PRO A 199 -3.32 11.91 7.79
N ARG A 200 -2.22 12.51 7.30
CA ARG A 200 -2.31 13.56 6.26
C ARG A 200 -2.81 12.98 4.94
N TYR A 201 -2.32 11.82 4.52
CA TYR A 201 -2.78 11.09 3.32
C TYR A 201 -3.14 9.65 3.67
N VAL A 202 -4.18 9.13 3.02
CA VAL A 202 -4.56 7.71 3.05
C VAL A 202 -4.64 7.22 1.61
N PHE A 203 -3.86 6.20 1.29
CA PHE A 203 -3.93 5.49 0.01
C PHE A 203 -4.45 4.08 0.26
N SER A 204 -5.46 3.69 -0.49
CA SER A 204 -6.12 2.39 -0.36
C SER A 204 -6.30 1.71 -1.72
N GLY A 205 -6.53 0.40 -1.68
CA GLY A 205 -6.83 -0.45 -2.81
C GLY A 205 -8.12 -1.23 -2.62
N HIS A 206 -8.06 -2.54 -2.93
CA HIS A 206 -9.08 -3.56 -2.66
C HIS A 206 -10.41 -3.38 -3.39
N ILE A 207 -11.05 -2.23 -3.28
CA ILE A 207 -12.24 -1.87 -4.07
C ILE A 207 -11.74 -1.10 -5.30
N HIS A 208 -11.46 -1.82 -6.38
CA HIS A 208 -10.73 -1.31 -7.54
C HIS A 208 -11.37 -0.07 -8.13
N SER A 209 -12.70 -0.03 -8.21
CA SER A 209 -13.45 1.09 -8.78
C SER A 209 -13.88 2.15 -7.74
N ALA A 210 -13.39 2.09 -6.50
CA ALA A 210 -13.65 3.13 -5.51
C ALA A 210 -13.14 4.51 -5.99
N SER A 211 -13.41 5.57 -5.24
CA SER A 211 -13.05 6.92 -5.67
C SER A 211 -11.55 7.14 -5.86
N HIS A 212 -11.13 7.32 -7.10
CA HIS A 212 -9.78 7.74 -7.50
C HIS A 212 -9.55 9.25 -7.42
N THR A 213 -10.52 10.00 -6.92
CA THR A 213 -10.37 11.44 -6.66
C THR A 213 -9.75 11.64 -5.29
N LEU A 214 -8.68 12.45 -5.21
CA LEU A 214 -8.12 12.85 -3.93
C LEU A 214 -9.12 13.73 -3.19
N THR A 215 -9.71 13.20 -2.13
CA THR A 215 -10.80 13.83 -1.39
C THR A 215 -10.34 14.24 0.01
N LYS A 216 -10.57 15.51 0.36
CA LYS A 216 -10.36 15.99 1.73
C LYS A 216 -11.55 15.59 2.61
N VAL A 217 -11.27 14.94 3.75
CA VAL A 217 -12.29 14.41 4.66
C VAL A 217 -12.23 15.01 6.05
N TYR A 218 -13.35 14.90 6.80
CA TYR A 218 -13.50 15.30 8.21
C TYR A 218 -13.22 16.77 8.57
N ARG A 219 -13.29 17.71 7.62
CA ARG A 219 -12.93 19.13 7.82
C ARG A 219 -11.51 19.35 8.37
N LYS A 220 -10.68 18.29 8.37
CA LYS A 220 -9.29 18.26 8.80
C LYS A 220 -8.38 18.19 7.57
N ASN A 221 -7.11 17.94 7.77
CA ASN A 221 -6.15 17.90 6.67
C ASN A 221 -5.88 16.45 6.20
N THR A 222 -6.82 15.53 6.38
CA THR A 222 -6.75 14.17 5.85
C THR A 222 -7.27 14.11 4.43
N PHE A 223 -6.47 13.59 3.51
CA PHE A 223 -6.81 13.35 2.12
C PHE A 223 -6.84 11.85 1.85
N ILE A 224 -7.88 11.37 1.18
CA ILE A 224 -8.04 9.94 0.85
C ILE A 224 -8.14 9.76 -0.66
N ARG A 225 -7.53 8.68 -1.18
CA ARG A 225 -7.60 8.26 -2.57
C ARG A 225 -7.49 6.75 -2.71
N CYS A 226 -8.35 6.14 -3.55
CA CYS A 226 -8.10 4.80 -4.10
C CYS A 226 -7.00 4.89 -5.16
N VAL A 227 -6.04 3.97 -5.12
CA VAL A 227 -4.91 3.94 -6.04
C VAL A 227 -4.80 2.61 -6.80
N SER A 228 -5.88 1.81 -6.86
CA SER A 228 -5.92 0.57 -7.64
C SER A 228 -5.64 0.84 -9.12
N LEU A 229 -4.95 -0.08 -9.79
CA LEU A 229 -4.63 0.02 -11.22
C LEU A 229 -5.69 -0.59 -12.13
N LEU A 230 -6.38 -1.62 -11.63
CA LEU A 230 -7.30 -2.44 -12.42
C LEU A 230 -8.75 -2.06 -12.13
N ASP A 231 -9.66 -2.50 -12.99
CA ASP A 231 -11.08 -2.50 -12.71
C ASP A 231 -11.53 -3.76 -11.95
N GLU A 232 -12.82 -3.89 -11.66
CA GLU A 232 -13.39 -5.05 -10.94
C GLU A 232 -13.31 -6.37 -11.73
N GLU A 233 -12.94 -6.35 -13.01
CA GLU A 233 -12.74 -7.51 -13.88
C GLU A 233 -11.25 -7.78 -14.14
N TYR A 234 -10.36 -7.09 -13.41
CA TYR A 234 -8.90 -7.17 -13.50
C TYR A 234 -8.31 -6.67 -14.83
N TYR A 235 -8.99 -5.78 -15.56
CA TYR A 235 -8.42 -5.09 -16.70
C TYR A 235 -7.75 -3.78 -16.27
N PRO A 236 -6.60 -3.41 -16.88
CA PRO A 236 -5.96 -2.13 -16.62
C PRO A 236 -6.87 -0.95 -16.97
N LEU A 237 -7.18 -0.11 -16.00
CA LEU A 237 -8.07 1.04 -16.19
C LEU A 237 -7.44 2.34 -15.69
N TYR A 238 -6.66 2.31 -14.63
CA TYR A 238 -6.11 3.48 -13.99
C TYR A 238 -4.59 3.52 -14.09
N ALA A 239 -4.03 4.73 -14.16
CA ALA A 239 -2.58 4.94 -14.11
C ALA A 239 -2.12 5.07 -12.65
N PRO A 240 -0.85 4.74 -12.35
CA PRO A 240 -0.24 5.09 -11.07
C PRO A 240 -0.44 6.56 -10.72
N TYR A 241 -0.75 6.86 -9.48
CA TYR A 241 -0.93 8.23 -9.01
C TYR A 241 0.41 8.86 -8.70
N ILE A 242 0.74 9.94 -9.41
CA ILE A 242 2.00 10.68 -9.24
C ILE A 242 1.69 12.03 -8.60
N PHE A 243 2.40 12.36 -7.52
CA PHE A 243 2.25 13.63 -6.82
C PHE A 243 3.53 14.02 -6.08
N GLU A 244 3.60 15.24 -5.63
CA GLU A 244 4.69 15.75 -4.83
C GLU A 244 4.18 16.23 -3.47
N ILE A 245 4.98 16.02 -2.43
CA ILE A 245 4.68 16.39 -1.04
C ILE A 245 5.91 17.04 -0.40
N GLU A 246 5.69 18.02 0.46
CA GLU A 246 6.72 18.55 1.35
C GLU A 246 6.86 17.62 2.57
N GLY A 247 8.08 17.16 2.82
CA GLY A 247 8.43 16.46 4.05
C GLY A 247 8.66 17.43 5.22
N HIS A 248 8.77 16.87 6.41
CA HIS A 248 9.23 17.62 7.58
C HIS A 248 10.72 17.85 7.45
N ILE A 249 11.17 19.07 7.70
CA ILE A 249 12.59 19.42 7.69
C ILE A 249 13.15 19.19 9.10
N ASN A 250 14.14 18.30 9.20
CA ASN A 250 14.88 17.98 10.41
C ASN A 250 16.19 18.79 10.48
#